data_6dfdfa501cf523dfcd613359331f1109
#
_entry.id   6dfdfa501cf523dfcd613359331f1109
#
_cell.length_a   1.000
_cell.length_b   1.000
_cell.length_c   1.000
_cell.angle_alpha   90.00
_cell.angle_beta   90.00
_cell.angle_gamma   90.00
#
_symmetry.space_group_name_H-M   'P 1'
#
loop_
_entity.id
_entity.type
_entity.pdbx_description
1 polymer ?
#
loop_
_entity_poly.entity_id
_entity_poly.type
_entity_poly.pdbx_seq_one_letter_code
_entity_poly.pdbx_strand_id
1 'polypeptide(L)'
;KEYRVDNMPDEIEQLWKNGISYAKDCGAEIIDISLPHTNYALPTYYIVAPAEASSNLARYDGVKYGFRSPGQNLIEMYEKTRSEGFGDEVKRRIMIGTYVLSSGYYDAYYLKAQKVRQLIKKDFDDAFSKVDAILTPSTPSSAFKIGEKTNDPVSMYLNDIFTVPI
;
A
#
# COMPACT_ATOMS: atom_id res chain seq x y z
N LYS A 1 -6.65 2.80 -18.23
CA LYS A 1 -6.89 1.43 -18.75
C LYS A 1 -6.66 0.39 -17.66
N GLU A 2 -5.55 0.47 -16.94
CA GLU A 2 -5.05 -0.55 -16.00
C GLU A 2 -5.87 -0.66 -14.71
N TYR A 3 -6.74 0.31 -14.44
CA TYR A 3 -7.68 0.29 -13.29
C TYR A 3 -8.97 -0.51 -13.58
N ARG A 4 -9.10 -1.10 -14.77
CA ARG A 4 -10.15 -2.08 -15.05
C ARG A 4 -9.60 -3.47 -14.79
N VAL A 5 -9.83 -3.96 -13.57
CA VAL A 5 -9.40 -5.29 -13.14
C VAL A 5 -10.45 -6.35 -13.55
N ASP A 6 -9.98 -7.56 -13.83
CA ASP A 6 -10.85 -8.70 -14.08
C ASP A 6 -11.77 -8.94 -12.88
N ASN A 7 -13.04 -9.23 -13.14
CA ASN A 7 -14.07 -9.46 -12.12
C ASN A 7 -14.41 -8.23 -11.25
N MET A 8 -14.18 -6.99 -11.73
CA MET A 8 -14.73 -5.82 -11.05
C MET A 8 -16.25 -5.92 -11.04
N PRO A 9 -16.93 -5.74 -9.87
CA PRO A 9 -18.39 -5.73 -9.81
C PRO A 9 -18.99 -4.67 -10.71
N ASP A 10 -20.09 -5.01 -11.41
CA ASP A 10 -20.79 -4.09 -12.31
C ASP A 10 -21.20 -2.79 -11.61
N GLU A 11 -21.52 -2.87 -10.32
CA GLU A 11 -21.84 -1.69 -9.48
C GLU A 11 -20.68 -0.67 -9.47
N ILE A 12 -19.46 -1.12 -9.24
CA ILE A 12 -18.27 -0.23 -9.20
C ILE A 12 -18.00 0.36 -10.58
N GLU A 13 -18.11 -0.46 -11.63
CA GLU A 13 -17.94 0.05 -13.00
C GLU A 13 -19.02 1.08 -13.36
N GLN A 14 -20.27 0.85 -12.94
CA GLN A 14 -21.37 1.79 -13.18
C GLN A 14 -21.16 3.11 -12.42
N LEU A 15 -20.72 3.05 -11.16
CA LEU A 15 -20.37 4.25 -10.38
C LEU A 15 -19.26 5.06 -11.05
N TRP A 16 -18.24 4.38 -11.58
CA TRP A 16 -17.17 5.05 -12.33
C TRP A 16 -17.68 5.72 -13.61
N LYS A 17 -18.54 5.03 -14.39
CA LYS A 17 -19.20 5.61 -15.57
C LYS A 17 -20.07 6.82 -15.22
N ASN A 18 -20.80 6.76 -14.11
CA ASN A 18 -21.58 7.90 -13.62
C ASN A 18 -20.69 9.09 -13.26
N GLY A 19 -19.56 8.86 -12.58
CA GLY A 19 -18.59 9.91 -12.27
C GLY A 19 -18.03 10.58 -13.54
N ILE A 20 -17.74 9.80 -14.57
CA ILE A 20 -17.31 10.33 -15.89
C ILE A 20 -18.42 11.19 -16.52
N SER A 21 -19.69 10.74 -16.44
CA SER A 21 -20.83 11.51 -16.97
C SER A 21 -20.98 12.84 -16.23
N TYR A 22 -20.90 12.84 -14.90
CA TYR A 22 -20.99 14.07 -14.11
C TYR A 22 -19.87 15.07 -14.43
N ALA A 23 -18.64 14.58 -14.64
CA ALA A 23 -17.54 15.43 -15.05
C ALA A 23 -17.81 16.08 -16.42
N LYS A 24 -18.33 15.33 -17.40
CA LYS A 24 -18.73 15.86 -18.71
C LYS A 24 -19.82 16.91 -18.60
N ASP A 25 -20.84 16.65 -17.80
CA ASP A 25 -21.97 17.59 -17.58
C ASP A 25 -21.48 18.91 -16.95
N CYS A 26 -20.38 18.85 -16.19
CA CYS A 26 -19.69 20.02 -15.66
C CYS A 26 -18.71 20.68 -16.66
N GLY A 27 -18.63 20.20 -17.90
CA GLY A 27 -17.80 20.79 -18.94
C GLY A 27 -16.37 20.25 -19.02
N ALA A 28 -16.06 19.16 -18.33
CA ALA A 28 -14.73 18.53 -18.44
C ALA A 28 -14.58 17.75 -19.75
N GLU A 29 -13.42 17.88 -20.37
CA GLU A 29 -12.98 17.00 -21.47
C GLU A 29 -12.45 15.67 -20.88
N ILE A 30 -12.93 14.53 -21.38
CA ILE A 30 -12.52 13.22 -20.90
C ILE A 30 -11.49 12.61 -21.84
N ILE A 31 -10.31 12.34 -21.31
CA ILE A 31 -9.17 11.77 -22.04
C ILE A 31 -8.81 10.42 -21.40
N ASP A 32 -8.75 9.37 -22.24
CA ASP A 32 -8.28 8.07 -21.78
C ASP A 32 -6.76 8.06 -21.62
N ILE A 33 -6.28 7.73 -20.42
CA ILE A 33 -4.86 7.60 -20.10
C ILE A 33 -4.47 6.14 -19.86
N SER A 34 -3.17 5.87 -19.86
CA SER A 34 -2.57 4.59 -19.50
C SER A 34 -1.49 4.82 -18.43
N LEU A 35 -1.46 3.97 -17.43
CA LEU A 35 -0.47 3.94 -16.33
C LEU A 35 0.13 2.51 -16.27
N PRO A 36 0.98 2.13 -17.23
CA PRO A 36 1.36 0.72 -17.46
C PRO A 36 2.10 0.07 -16.30
N HIS A 37 2.81 0.84 -15.46
CA HIS A 37 3.53 0.31 -14.32
C HIS A 37 2.67 0.14 -13.06
N THR A 38 1.38 0.50 -13.09
CA THR A 38 0.42 0.28 -11.98
C THR A 38 0.36 -1.18 -11.53
N ASN A 39 0.53 -2.13 -12.45
CA ASN A 39 0.55 -3.56 -12.15
C ASN A 39 1.67 -3.97 -11.16
N TYR A 40 2.71 -3.15 -11.04
CA TYR A 40 3.81 -3.37 -10.09
C TYR A 40 3.66 -2.59 -8.79
N ALA A 41 2.60 -1.81 -8.63
CA ALA A 41 2.45 -0.92 -7.47
C ALA A 41 2.30 -1.70 -6.16
N LEU A 42 1.41 -2.70 -6.13
CA LEU A 42 1.16 -3.49 -4.93
C LEU A 42 2.42 -4.21 -4.41
N PRO A 43 3.16 -5.00 -5.21
CA PRO A 43 4.40 -5.61 -4.76
C PRO A 43 5.47 -4.58 -4.38
N THR A 44 5.55 -3.46 -5.07
CA THR A 44 6.49 -2.37 -4.73
C THR A 44 6.18 -1.78 -3.37
N TYR A 45 4.92 -1.50 -3.08
CA TYR A 45 4.46 -1.00 -1.77
C TYR A 45 4.80 -1.98 -0.65
N TYR A 46 4.52 -3.28 -0.82
CA TYR A 46 4.79 -4.29 0.21
C TYR A 46 6.28 -4.58 0.44
N ILE A 47 7.15 -4.04 -0.39
CA ILE A 47 8.60 -4.00 -0.13
C ILE A 47 9.00 -2.69 0.56
N VAL A 48 8.62 -1.55 -0.02
CA VAL A 48 9.07 -0.23 0.44
C VAL A 48 8.45 0.14 1.79
N ALA A 49 7.13 0.02 1.95
CA ALA A 49 6.44 0.43 3.17
C ALA A 49 6.85 -0.41 4.39
N PRO A 50 6.96 -1.76 4.34
CA PRO A 50 7.52 -2.53 5.45
C PRO A 50 8.99 -2.22 5.73
N ALA A 51 9.82 -1.94 4.73
CA ALA A 51 11.21 -1.53 4.93
C ALA A 51 11.30 -0.23 5.75
N GLU A 52 10.53 0.79 5.36
CA GLU A 52 10.43 2.05 6.09
C GLU A 52 9.84 1.84 7.50
N ALA A 53 8.77 1.04 7.62
CA ALA A 53 8.14 0.74 8.91
C ALA A 53 9.10 0.04 9.87
N SER A 54 9.87 -0.95 9.41
CA SER A 54 10.84 -1.66 10.26
C SER A 54 11.90 -0.72 10.82
N SER A 55 12.41 0.20 10.00
CA SER A 55 13.39 1.21 10.40
C SER A 55 12.80 2.24 11.37
N ASN A 56 11.61 2.78 11.05
CA ASN A 56 10.98 3.82 11.86
C ASN A 56 10.48 3.28 13.21
N LEU A 57 9.90 2.08 13.24
CA LEU A 57 9.39 1.46 14.46
C LEU A 57 10.48 0.83 15.34
N ALA A 58 11.74 0.79 14.89
CA ALA A 58 12.87 0.39 15.73
C ALA A 58 13.02 1.27 16.99
N ARG A 59 12.54 2.51 16.92
CA ARG A 59 12.61 3.49 18.02
C ARG A 59 11.54 3.28 19.12
N TYR A 60 10.55 2.44 18.87
CA TYR A 60 9.46 2.16 19.79
C TYR A 60 9.87 1.03 20.76
N ASP A 61 10.66 1.39 21.75
CA ASP A 61 11.32 0.47 22.69
C ASP A 61 10.81 0.57 24.14
N GLY A 62 9.93 1.55 24.42
CA GLY A 62 9.36 1.78 25.76
C GLY A 62 10.34 2.38 26.78
N VAL A 63 11.51 2.88 26.37
CA VAL A 63 12.53 3.40 27.29
C VAL A 63 12.19 4.78 27.81
N LYS A 64 11.87 5.73 26.92
CA LYS A 64 11.58 7.12 27.32
C LYS A 64 10.08 7.40 27.45
N TYR A 65 9.26 6.78 26.63
CA TYR A 65 7.81 7.02 26.58
C TYR A 65 7.09 5.83 25.95
N GLY A 66 5.76 5.84 26.06
CA GLY A 66 4.90 4.81 25.51
C GLY A 66 4.74 3.60 26.42
N PHE A 67 4.20 2.54 25.84
CA PHE A 67 4.02 1.27 26.55
C PHE A 67 5.37 0.63 26.89
N ARG A 68 5.51 0.14 28.11
CA ARG A 68 6.69 -0.58 28.59
C ARG A 68 6.28 -1.79 29.40
N SER A 69 6.67 -2.97 28.94
CA SER A 69 6.48 -4.22 29.67
C SER A 69 7.66 -4.45 30.64
N PRO A 70 7.41 -4.95 31.87
CA PRO A 70 8.49 -5.29 32.80
C PRO A 70 9.29 -6.49 32.30
N GLY A 71 10.62 -6.47 32.51
CA GLY A 71 11.54 -7.56 32.22
C GLY A 71 12.56 -7.75 33.32
N GLN A 72 13.17 -8.93 33.44
CA GLN A 72 14.23 -9.24 34.42
C GLN A 72 15.56 -8.55 34.08
N ASN A 73 15.74 -8.25 32.77
CA ASN A 73 16.89 -7.54 32.22
C ASN A 73 16.48 -6.67 31.04
N LEU A 74 17.42 -5.90 30.50
CA LEU A 74 17.18 -4.96 29.43
C LEU A 74 16.67 -5.64 28.14
N ILE A 75 17.24 -6.78 27.77
CA ILE A 75 16.87 -7.52 26.55
C ILE A 75 15.43 -8.01 26.68
N GLU A 76 15.10 -8.67 27.77
CA GLU A 76 13.74 -9.16 28.04
C GLU A 76 12.71 -8.03 28.07
N MET A 77 13.06 -6.88 28.64
CA MET A 77 12.20 -5.70 28.64
C MET A 77 11.91 -5.23 27.20
N TYR A 78 12.92 -5.16 26.32
CA TYR A 78 12.72 -4.80 24.92
C TYR A 78 11.85 -5.83 24.16
N GLU A 79 12.16 -7.12 24.32
CA GLU A 79 11.43 -8.21 23.66
C GLU A 79 9.95 -8.19 24.05
N LYS A 80 9.66 -8.13 25.35
CA LYS A 80 8.28 -8.07 25.86
C LYS A 80 7.56 -6.80 25.43
N THR A 81 8.19 -5.66 25.57
CA THR A 81 7.58 -4.38 25.17
C THR A 81 7.17 -4.39 23.71
N ARG A 82 8.01 -4.89 22.82
CA ARG A 82 7.71 -4.93 21.39
C ARG A 82 6.73 -6.05 21.03
N SER A 83 6.83 -7.22 21.65
CA SER A 83 5.92 -8.33 21.37
C SER A 83 4.49 -8.10 21.87
N GLU A 84 4.34 -7.40 22.99
CA GLU A 84 3.03 -7.09 23.57
C GLU A 84 2.46 -5.78 23.03
N GLY A 85 3.32 -4.79 22.73
CA GLY A 85 2.92 -3.47 22.29
C GLY A 85 2.54 -3.37 20.81
N PHE A 86 3.06 -4.24 19.94
CA PHE A 86 2.71 -4.25 18.54
C PHE A 86 1.68 -5.32 18.20
N GLY A 87 0.66 -4.95 17.43
CA GLY A 87 -0.28 -5.90 16.83
C GLY A 87 0.37 -6.82 15.79
N ASP A 88 -0.27 -7.93 15.48
CA ASP A 88 0.31 -8.99 14.65
C ASP A 88 0.66 -8.53 13.22
N GLU A 89 -0.16 -7.70 12.61
CA GLU A 89 0.14 -7.14 11.27
C GLU A 89 1.37 -6.22 11.30
N VAL A 90 1.51 -5.39 12.33
CA VAL A 90 2.70 -4.53 12.49
C VAL A 90 3.95 -5.38 12.68
N LYS A 91 3.90 -6.42 13.50
CA LYS A 91 5.00 -7.39 13.68
C LYS A 91 5.38 -8.04 12.35
N ARG A 92 4.40 -8.48 11.56
CA ARG A 92 4.62 -9.05 10.23
C ARG A 92 5.35 -8.06 9.31
N ARG A 93 4.90 -6.82 9.24
CA ARG A 93 5.55 -5.77 8.43
C ARG A 93 6.97 -5.44 8.88
N ILE A 94 7.22 -5.40 10.19
CA ILE A 94 8.58 -5.22 10.73
C ILE A 94 9.48 -6.38 10.29
N MET A 95 9.01 -7.63 10.36
CA MET A 95 9.79 -8.80 9.93
C MET A 95 10.10 -8.77 8.44
N ILE A 96 9.09 -8.50 7.60
CA ILE A 96 9.28 -8.36 6.14
C ILE A 96 10.28 -7.23 5.83
N GLY A 97 10.11 -6.08 6.46
CA GLY A 97 11.00 -4.93 6.27
C GLY A 97 12.44 -5.23 6.67
N THR A 98 12.64 -5.88 7.80
CA THR A 98 13.97 -6.31 8.25
C THR A 98 14.61 -7.28 7.27
N TYR A 99 13.83 -8.22 6.72
CA TYR A 99 14.30 -9.17 5.72
C TYR A 99 14.74 -8.47 4.44
N VAL A 100 13.93 -7.59 3.87
CA VAL A 100 14.26 -6.92 2.60
C VAL A 100 15.39 -5.91 2.72
N LEU A 101 15.68 -5.42 3.93
CA LEU A 101 16.82 -4.53 4.22
C LEU A 101 18.09 -5.30 4.60
N SER A 102 18.03 -6.62 4.76
CA SER A 102 19.19 -7.42 5.15
C SER A 102 20.20 -7.59 4.02
N SER A 103 21.44 -7.92 4.41
CA SER A 103 22.53 -8.15 3.46
C SER A 103 22.18 -9.23 2.44
N GLY A 104 22.44 -8.96 1.16
CA GLY A 104 22.13 -9.83 0.03
C GLY A 104 20.70 -9.65 -0.54
N TYR A 105 19.77 -9.09 0.23
CA TYR A 105 18.39 -8.84 -0.23
C TYR A 105 18.11 -7.37 -0.53
N TYR A 106 18.88 -6.47 0.06
CA TYR A 106 18.73 -5.02 -0.11
C TYR A 106 18.73 -4.61 -1.59
N ASP A 107 19.73 -5.04 -2.35
CA ASP A 107 19.83 -4.72 -3.78
C ASP A 107 18.75 -5.40 -4.62
N ALA A 108 18.48 -6.67 -4.30
CA ALA A 108 17.54 -7.49 -5.05
C ALA A 108 16.07 -7.05 -4.87
N TYR A 109 15.71 -6.56 -3.68
CA TYR A 109 14.34 -6.18 -3.35
C TYR A 109 14.17 -4.68 -3.17
N TYR A 110 14.84 -4.07 -2.18
CA TYR A 110 14.59 -2.67 -1.83
C TYR A 110 15.00 -1.70 -2.94
N LEU A 111 16.22 -1.79 -3.45
CA LEU A 111 16.68 -0.92 -4.54
C LEU A 111 15.89 -1.17 -5.83
N LYS A 112 15.51 -2.42 -6.11
CA LYS A 112 14.66 -2.73 -7.26
C LYS A 112 13.28 -2.10 -7.11
N ALA A 113 12.65 -2.21 -5.95
CA ALA A 113 11.37 -1.58 -5.65
C ALA A 113 11.43 -0.04 -5.77
N GLN A 114 12.52 0.58 -5.31
CA GLN A 114 12.74 2.03 -5.48
C GLN A 114 12.80 2.44 -6.97
N LYS A 115 13.47 1.64 -7.81
CA LYS A 115 13.51 1.89 -9.26
C LYS A 115 12.12 1.73 -9.89
N VAL A 116 11.37 0.70 -9.51
CA VAL A 116 10.00 0.51 -10.00
C VAL A 116 9.08 1.65 -9.56
N ARG A 117 9.21 2.13 -8.32
CA ARG A 117 8.46 3.30 -7.84
C ARG A 117 8.72 4.54 -8.71
N GLN A 118 9.95 4.75 -9.19
CA GLN A 118 10.24 5.86 -10.11
C GLN A 118 9.55 5.68 -11.48
N LEU A 119 9.40 4.45 -11.97
CA LEU A 119 8.65 4.19 -13.21
C LEU A 119 7.15 4.45 -13.02
N ILE A 120 6.58 4.04 -11.88
CA ILE A 120 5.19 4.35 -11.52
C ILE A 120 5.00 5.87 -11.45
N LYS A 121 5.87 6.59 -10.75
CA LYS A 121 5.82 8.06 -10.69
C LYS A 121 5.86 8.68 -12.09
N LYS A 122 6.73 8.18 -12.97
CA LYS A 122 6.84 8.68 -14.34
C LYS A 122 5.53 8.52 -15.12
N ASP A 123 4.79 7.43 -14.95
CA ASP A 123 3.49 7.26 -15.60
C ASP A 123 2.52 8.38 -15.21
N PHE A 124 2.50 8.76 -13.92
CA PHE A 124 1.68 9.89 -13.45
C PHE A 124 2.18 11.23 -13.98
N ASP A 125 3.48 11.48 -13.98
CA ASP A 125 4.06 12.71 -14.53
C ASP A 125 3.70 12.85 -16.04
N ASP A 126 3.82 11.78 -16.81
CA ASP A 126 3.46 11.72 -18.23
C ASP A 126 1.94 11.90 -18.45
N ALA A 127 1.10 11.38 -17.54
CA ALA A 127 -0.35 11.58 -17.59
C ALA A 127 -0.72 13.04 -17.26
N PHE A 128 -0.20 13.61 -16.19
CA PHE A 128 -0.46 14.99 -15.78
C PHE A 128 0.11 16.05 -16.72
N SER A 129 0.98 15.66 -17.67
CA SER A 129 1.34 16.56 -18.77
C SER A 129 0.21 16.76 -19.79
N LYS A 130 -0.86 15.96 -19.72
CA LYS A 130 -1.98 15.92 -20.70
C LYS A 130 -3.33 16.20 -20.05
N VAL A 131 -3.47 15.99 -18.74
CA VAL A 131 -4.73 16.12 -18.00
C VAL A 131 -4.50 16.84 -16.67
N ASP A 132 -5.53 17.54 -16.19
CA ASP A 132 -5.49 18.29 -14.94
C ASP A 132 -5.88 17.42 -13.73
N ALA A 133 -6.65 16.35 -13.96
CA ALA A 133 -7.11 15.44 -12.93
C ALA A 133 -7.25 14.01 -13.49
N ILE A 134 -7.11 13.01 -12.61
CA ILE A 134 -7.30 11.60 -12.95
C ILE A 134 -8.47 11.06 -12.11
N LEU A 135 -9.46 10.46 -12.76
CA LEU A 135 -10.60 9.81 -12.12
C LEU A 135 -10.43 8.30 -12.14
N THR A 136 -10.38 7.68 -10.95
CA THR A 136 -10.27 6.23 -10.78
C THR A 136 -11.25 5.72 -9.73
N PRO A 137 -11.62 4.42 -9.73
CA PRO A 137 -12.22 3.80 -8.55
C PRO A 137 -11.25 3.88 -7.37
N SER A 138 -11.76 3.97 -6.15
CA SER A 138 -10.94 3.93 -4.93
C SER A 138 -10.75 2.52 -4.39
N THR A 139 -11.71 1.63 -4.62
CA THR A 139 -11.67 0.22 -4.19
C THR A 139 -12.28 -0.69 -5.27
N PRO A 140 -11.86 -1.95 -5.37
CA PRO A 140 -12.43 -2.90 -6.32
C PRO A 140 -13.82 -3.43 -5.90
N SER A 141 -14.27 -3.18 -4.67
CA SER A 141 -15.57 -3.63 -4.16
C SER A 141 -16.13 -2.66 -3.15
N SER A 142 -17.42 -2.80 -2.82
CA SER A 142 -18.03 -2.16 -1.65
C SER A 142 -17.45 -2.70 -0.34
N ALA A 143 -17.81 -2.07 0.81
CA ALA A 143 -17.36 -2.51 2.12
C ALA A 143 -17.77 -3.98 2.40
N PHE A 144 -16.83 -4.76 2.89
CA PHE A 144 -17.08 -6.14 3.32
C PHE A 144 -17.41 -6.21 4.82
N LYS A 145 -17.99 -7.34 5.28
CA LYS A 145 -18.38 -7.51 6.69
C LYS A 145 -17.16 -7.64 7.59
N ILE A 146 -17.27 -7.20 8.84
CA ILE A 146 -16.23 -7.36 9.85
C ILE A 146 -15.88 -8.85 9.98
N GLY A 147 -14.61 -9.20 9.83
CA GLY A 147 -14.09 -10.57 9.92
C GLY A 147 -14.16 -11.39 8.64
N GLU A 148 -14.79 -10.90 7.57
CA GLU A 148 -14.99 -11.68 6.33
C GLU A 148 -13.69 -12.05 5.61
N LYS A 149 -12.68 -11.18 5.63
CA LYS A 149 -11.39 -11.38 4.94
C LYS A 149 -10.21 -11.65 5.88
N THR A 150 -10.47 -11.93 7.15
CA THR A 150 -9.41 -12.06 8.18
C THR A 150 -8.44 -13.20 7.91
N ASN A 151 -8.89 -14.26 7.25
CA ASN A 151 -8.10 -15.48 6.98
C ASN A 151 -7.44 -15.49 5.59
N ASP A 152 -7.65 -14.43 4.79
CA ASP A 152 -7.05 -14.31 3.45
C ASP A 152 -6.32 -12.95 3.30
N PRO A 153 -5.04 -12.89 3.71
CA PRO A 153 -4.24 -11.68 3.60
C PRO A 153 -4.11 -11.15 2.16
N VAL A 154 -4.07 -12.04 1.17
CA VAL A 154 -3.93 -11.64 -0.24
C VAL A 154 -5.19 -10.91 -0.71
N SER A 155 -6.36 -11.48 -0.44
CA SER A 155 -7.65 -10.83 -0.74
C SER A 155 -7.80 -9.49 -0.01
N MET A 156 -7.30 -9.39 1.23
CA MET A 156 -7.29 -8.12 1.96
C MET A 156 -6.40 -7.08 1.28
N TYR A 157 -5.19 -7.46 0.87
CA TYR A 157 -4.24 -6.56 0.21
C TYR A 157 -4.69 -6.10 -1.17
N LEU A 158 -5.44 -6.92 -1.91
CA LEU A 158 -6.00 -6.54 -3.21
C LEU A 158 -7.03 -5.42 -3.13
N ASN A 159 -7.60 -5.13 -1.95
CA ASN A 159 -8.50 -3.98 -1.80
C ASN A 159 -7.77 -2.63 -1.96
N ASP A 160 -6.45 -2.59 -1.79
CA ASP A 160 -5.65 -1.39 -1.89
C ASP A 160 -5.08 -1.14 -3.29
N ILE A 161 -5.40 -2.01 -4.26
CA ILE A 161 -4.77 -2.02 -5.61
C ILE A 161 -4.90 -0.69 -6.35
N PHE A 162 -5.95 0.08 -6.10
CA PHE A 162 -6.20 1.36 -6.77
C PHE A 162 -5.62 2.56 -6.03
N THR A 163 -5.39 2.45 -4.72
CA THR A 163 -4.91 3.56 -3.89
C THR A 163 -3.42 3.53 -3.65
N VAL A 164 -2.80 2.35 -3.67
CA VAL A 164 -1.35 2.19 -3.46
C VAL A 164 -0.47 2.92 -4.48
N PRO A 165 -0.83 3.03 -5.78
CA PRO A 165 0.00 3.74 -6.76
C PRO A 165 -0.02 5.26 -6.59
N ILE A 166 -1.02 5.80 -5.90
CA ILE A 166 -1.26 7.24 -5.71
C ILE A 166 -0.54 7.74 -4.47
#